data_d93896903593771925d53bd422275016
#
_entry.id   d93896903593771925d53bd422275016
#
_cell.length_a   1.000
_cell.length_b   1.000
_cell.length_c   1.000
_cell.angle_alpha   90.00
_cell.angle_beta   90.00
_cell.angle_gamma   90.00
#
_symmetry.space_group_name_H-M   'P 1'
#
loop_
_entity.id
_entity.type
_entity.pdbx_description
1 polymer ?
#
loop_
_entity_poly.entity_id
_entity_poly.type
_entity_poly.pdbx_seq_one_letter_code
_entity_poly.pdbx_strand_id
1 'polypeptide(L)'
;MTIKPWPLQQLRPDLAWPISEGAGITVAVIDSGVSATHPALAGKVLEGRDFVESSARGRCDEVAHGTLVAGVIAGRQPQNSVFSGIAPKASILPIRVLRDLQKDFDPNTSADIATAITWAADQDVDVINLSLTTDPTSGLEDAIDYAVEHGVVVVAAAGNDGGSNGNEQTAYPAAYDGVIAVAGIDQAGHHVDTSTSGPYVDVAAPGAEVAGPMPRGDGYAQFKDGGTSFAAAYVSGLAALIRSADPDLKPSQVAERITATADHPPEGRNNQVGYGMINPYRALTAIAGAAKPSPAPLALTPVTLPKDPMGNTRTIATWTAATLAALALVIALCAAVLRRTRRRVAPGGAAVVSGTRRTLKQGQPSDGREPSTTSATGPKVRGKGATSRPRKDAASRPDERAGVPTPITQGGPARPSTAAGSLPGQRHQPLSWQPDAGRPGSAQPGQGGGTPNYSGRAQVPPR
;
A
#
# COMPACT_ATOMS: atom_id res chain seq x y z
N MET A 1 -2.20 17.95 -1.31
CA MET A 1 -2.47 16.86 -2.29
C MET A 1 -3.50 17.33 -3.30
N THR A 2 -3.25 17.13 -4.60
CA THR A 2 -4.09 17.66 -5.70
C THR A 2 -4.86 16.56 -6.44
N ILE A 3 -4.46 15.31 -6.29
CA ILE A 3 -5.15 14.15 -6.87
C ILE A 3 -5.82 13.37 -5.75
N LYS A 4 -7.12 13.07 -5.91
CA LYS A 4 -7.89 12.31 -4.92
C LYS A 4 -7.33 10.88 -4.88
N PRO A 5 -6.90 10.36 -3.72
CA PRO A 5 -6.43 8.99 -3.58
C PRO A 5 -7.48 7.97 -4.04
N TRP A 6 -7.03 6.88 -4.68
CA TRP A 6 -7.95 5.84 -5.17
C TRP A 6 -8.86 5.25 -4.07
N PRO A 7 -8.40 5.06 -2.81
CA PRO A 7 -9.29 4.58 -1.76
C PRO A 7 -10.50 5.47 -1.54
N LEU A 8 -10.30 6.80 -1.57
CA LEU A 8 -11.40 7.75 -1.43
C LEU A 8 -12.30 7.84 -2.66
N GLN A 9 -11.76 7.49 -3.84
CA GLN A 9 -12.57 7.39 -5.06
C GLN A 9 -13.47 6.16 -5.02
N GLN A 10 -12.98 5.05 -4.48
CA GLN A 10 -13.68 3.78 -4.42
C GLN A 10 -14.65 3.69 -3.25
N LEU A 11 -14.21 4.02 -2.04
CA LEU A 11 -15.04 3.97 -0.83
C LEU A 11 -16.11 5.06 -0.77
N ARG A 12 -15.93 6.17 -1.50
CA ARG A 12 -16.88 7.28 -1.61
C ARG A 12 -17.46 7.71 -0.25
N PRO A 13 -16.62 8.03 0.75
CA PRO A 13 -17.13 8.47 2.05
C PRO A 13 -17.97 9.75 1.94
N ASP A 14 -17.75 10.54 0.91
CA ASP A 14 -18.54 11.73 0.58
C ASP A 14 -20.04 11.44 0.42
N LEU A 15 -20.43 10.23 0.03
CA LEU A 15 -21.86 9.82 -0.02
C LEU A 15 -22.43 9.50 1.37
N ALA A 16 -21.59 9.13 2.32
CA ALA A 16 -21.97 8.81 3.70
C ALA A 16 -22.05 10.05 4.59
N TRP A 17 -21.26 11.10 4.32
CA TRP A 17 -21.15 12.30 5.15
C TRP A 17 -22.44 13.11 5.35
N PRO A 18 -23.41 13.16 4.41
CA PRO A 18 -24.72 13.78 4.73
C PRO A 18 -25.45 13.11 5.89
N ILE A 19 -25.11 11.85 6.23
CA ILE A 19 -25.70 11.09 7.34
C ILE A 19 -24.81 11.22 8.58
N SER A 20 -23.50 10.97 8.44
CA SER A 20 -22.52 11.04 9.53
C SER A 20 -21.13 11.38 9.02
N GLU A 21 -20.43 12.26 9.72
CA GLU A 21 -19.02 12.59 9.54
C GLU A 21 -18.16 12.13 10.72
N GLY A 22 -18.72 11.35 11.67
CA GLY A 22 -18.04 10.86 12.87
C GLY A 22 -17.97 11.89 14.01
N ALA A 23 -18.86 12.88 14.04
CA ALA A 23 -18.87 13.89 15.09
C ALA A 23 -19.19 13.27 16.47
N GLY A 24 -18.48 13.71 17.50
CA GLY A 24 -18.64 13.21 18.87
C GLY A 24 -17.90 11.92 19.16
N ILE A 25 -17.28 11.30 18.16
CA ILE A 25 -16.57 10.02 18.29
C ILE A 25 -15.08 10.23 18.52
N THR A 26 -14.54 9.48 19.47
CA THR A 26 -13.11 9.40 19.74
C THR A 26 -12.55 8.04 19.30
N VAL A 27 -11.55 8.07 18.42
CA VAL A 27 -10.81 6.89 17.99
C VAL A 27 -9.44 6.88 18.65
N ALA A 28 -9.16 5.86 19.49
CA ALA A 28 -7.81 5.64 20.00
C ALA A 28 -6.96 5.00 18.90
N VAL A 29 -5.81 5.61 18.61
CA VAL A 29 -4.81 5.08 17.68
C VAL A 29 -3.62 4.59 18.49
N ILE A 30 -3.52 3.28 18.69
CA ILE A 30 -2.43 2.61 19.39
C ILE A 30 -1.37 2.23 18.36
N ASP A 31 -0.29 3.07 18.28
CA ASP A 31 0.63 3.05 17.15
C ASP A 31 1.99 3.73 17.53
N SER A 32 2.69 4.32 16.57
CA SER A 32 3.94 5.07 16.74
C SER A 32 3.77 6.51 17.26
N GLY A 33 2.54 6.87 17.67
CA GLY A 33 2.17 8.24 18.01
C GLY A 33 1.49 8.97 16.85
N VAL A 34 0.95 10.19 17.12
CA VAL A 34 0.26 10.99 16.08
C VAL A 34 0.68 12.44 16.18
N SER A 35 1.19 13.01 15.10
CA SER A 35 1.48 14.44 15.02
C SER A 35 0.20 15.27 15.00
N ALA A 36 0.08 16.20 15.96
CA ALA A 36 -1.04 17.13 16.04
C ALA A 36 -0.87 18.39 15.14
N THR A 37 0.29 18.52 14.46
CA THR A 37 0.66 19.76 13.76
C THR A 37 0.25 19.80 12.30
N HIS A 38 0.03 18.62 11.66
CA HIS A 38 -0.38 18.57 10.27
C HIS A 38 -1.77 19.23 10.07
N PRO A 39 -1.97 20.06 9.03
CA PRO A 39 -3.25 20.78 8.80
C PRO A 39 -4.48 19.87 8.73
N ALA A 40 -4.35 18.65 8.21
CA ALA A 40 -5.45 17.68 8.18
C ALA A 40 -5.85 17.16 9.57
N LEU A 41 -4.96 17.20 10.55
CA LEU A 41 -5.18 16.70 11.92
C LEU A 41 -5.24 17.80 12.97
N ALA A 42 -4.99 19.05 12.59
CA ALA A 42 -4.96 20.17 13.52
C ALA A 42 -6.30 20.33 14.28
N GLY A 43 -6.21 20.36 15.61
CA GLY A 43 -7.37 20.49 16.51
C GLY A 43 -8.17 19.21 16.73
N LYS A 44 -7.71 18.05 16.21
CA LYS A 44 -8.39 16.75 16.34
C LYS A 44 -7.66 15.77 17.24
N VAL A 45 -6.34 15.94 17.39
CA VAL A 45 -5.50 15.04 18.19
C VAL A 45 -5.56 15.48 19.64
N LEU A 46 -6.16 14.66 20.47
CA LEU A 46 -6.30 14.86 21.92
C LEU A 46 -4.97 14.62 22.63
N GLU A 47 -4.92 14.89 23.93
CA GLU A 47 -3.80 14.47 24.77
C GLU A 47 -3.96 12.99 25.10
N GLY A 48 -3.02 12.19 24.63
CA GLY A 48 -3.01 10.75 24.83
C GLY A 48 -1.91 10.29 25.80
N ARG A 49 -1.39 9.10 25.57
CA ARG A 49 -0.36 8.46 26.38
C ARG A 49 0.82 7.99 25.54
N ASP A 50 2.00 8.04 26.12
CA ASP A 50 3.24 7.60 25.47
C ASP A 50 3.92 6.58 26.36
N PHE A 51 4.03 5.33 25.88
CA PHE A 51 4.72 4.24 26.56
C PHE A 51 6.22 4.17 26.16
N VAL A 52 6.61 4.94 25.14
CA VAL A 52 7.99 5.03 24.65
C VAL A 52 8.72 6.18 25.35
N GLU A 53 8.07 7.36 25.43
CA GLU A 53 8.60 8.56 26.08
C GLU A 53 7.48 9.23 26.88
N SER A 54 7.57 9.18 28.20
CA SER A 54 6.50 9.60 29.10
C SER A 54 6.10 11.09 28.99
N SER A 55 6.90 11.92 28.32
CA SER A 55 6.66 13.37 28.20
C SER A 55 5.83 13.79 27.00
N ALA A 56 5.73 12.96 25.96
CA ALA A 56 5.18 13.35 24.65
C ALA A 56 3.66 13.18 24.51
N ARG A 57 2.99 12.55 25.47
CA ARG A 57 1.52 12.33 25.49
C ARG A 57 0.97 11.74 24.17
N GLY A 58 1.75 10.87 23.51
CA GLY A 58 1.41 10.24 22.24
C GLY A 58 1.41 11.19 21.02
N ARG A 59 1.72 12.48 21.20
CA ARG A 59 1.69 13.49 20.11
C ARG A 59 3.02 13.62 19.37
N CYS A 60 3.98 12.74 19.62
CA CYS A 60 5.25 12.62 18.91
C CYS A 60 5.19 11.40 18.02
N ASP A 61 5.39 11.57 16.71
CA ASP A 61 5.48 10.48 15.75
C ASP A 61 6.76 10.65 14.92
N GLU A 62 7.74 9.80 15.18
CA GLU A 62 9.02 9.80 14.49
C GLU A 62 9.06 8.80 13.34
N VAL A 63 8.08 7.90 13.29
CA VAL A 63 7.95 6.80 12.33
C VAL A 63 7.09 7.18 11.15
N ALA A 64 6.15 8.12 11.33
CA ALA A 64 5.13 8.58 10.38
C ALA A 64 3.95 7.61 10.18
N HIS A 65 3.96 6.44 10.79
CA HIS A 65 2.91 5.43 10.59
C HIS A 65 1.60 5.82 11.29
N GLY A 66 1.65 6.11 12.59
CA GLY A 66 0.46 6.47 13.36
C GLY A 66 -0.19 7.79 12.89
N THR A 67 0.61 8.76 12.42
CA THR A 67 0.08 10.00 11.84
C THR A 67 -0.69 9.74 10.55
N LEU A 68 -0.17 8.86 9.69
CA LEU A 68 -0.85 8.46 8.46
C LEU A 68 -2.15 7.71 8.77
N VAL A 69 -2.10 6.72 9.67
CA VAL A 69 -3.26 5.97 10.16
C VAL A 69 -4.35 6.93 10.68
N ALA A 70 -3.99 7.86 11.58
CA ALA A 70 -4.91 8.87 12.09
C ALA A 70 -5.49 9.77 10.99
N GLY A 71 -4.68 10.11 9.99
CA GLY A 71 -5.12 10.86 8.81
C GLY A 71 -6.16 10.12 7.98
N VAL A 72 -5.97 8.83 7.75
CA VAL A 72 -6.93 7.96 7.05
C VAL A 72 -8.25 7.86 7.84
N ILE A 73 -8.18 7.77 9.15
CA ILE A 73 -9.37 7.73 10.03
C ILE A 73 -10.12 9.06 10.00
N ALA A 74 -9.46 10.15 10.41
CA ALA A 74 -10.12 11.39 10.81
C ALA A 74 -9.58 12.66 10.14
N GLY A 75 -8.73 12.55 9.14
CA GLY A 75 -8.18 13.72 8.45
C GLY A 75 -9.29 14.61 7.89
N ARG A 76 -9.33 15.90 8.27
CA ARG A 76 -10.18 16.88 7.61
C ARG A 76 -9.57 17.28 6.26
N GLN A 77 -10.39 17.72 5.33
CA GLN A 77 -9.92 18.25 4.06
C GLN A 77 -9.44 19.69 4.22
N PRO A 78 -8.12 19.99 4.12
CA PRO A 78 -7.63 21.37 4.07
C PRO A 78 -8.03 22.05 2.76
N GLN A 79 -8.07 23.40 2.76
CA GLN A 79 -8.52 24.19 1.60
C GLN A 79 -7.79 23.87 0.29
N ASN A 80 -6.49 23.52 0.37
CA ASN A 80 -5.65 23.26 -0.81
C ASN A 80 -5.36 21.77 -1.01
N SER A 81 -6.21 20.87 -0.48
CA SER A 81 -6.03 19.43 -0.57
C SER A 81 -7.35 18.74 -0.88
N VAL A 82 -7.27 17.69 -1.68
CA VAL A 82 -8.41 16.78 -1.93
C VAL A 82 -8.38 15.54 -1.03
N PHE A 83 -7.42 15.49 -0.09
CA PHE A 83 -7.33 14.44 0.92
C PHE A 83 -8.33 14.67 2.04
N SER A 84 -8.96 13.61 2.47
CA SER A 84 -9.76 13.54 3.70
C SER A 84 -9.63 12.15 4.32
N GLY A 85 -9.90 12.04 5.61
CA GLY A 85 -10.18 10.76 6.26
C GLY A 85 -11.61 10.30 5.99
N ILE A 86 -11.94 9.12 6.49
CA ILE A 86 -13.28 8.53 6.38
C ILE A 86 -14.26 9.27 7.29
N ALA A 87 -13.87 9.57 8.53
CA ALA A 87 -14.66 10.24 9.58
C ALA A 87 -14.08 11.63 9.90
N PRO A 88 -14.23 12.64 9.02
CA PRO A 88 -13.49 13.90 9.12
C PRO A 88 -13.87 14.77 10.33
N LYS A 89 -14.88 14.41 11.12
CA LYS A 89 -15.25 15.08 12.38
C LYS A 89 -14.93 14.28 13.64
N ALA A 90 -14.39 13.06 13.51
CA ALA A 90 -13.93 12.29 14.66
C ALA A 90 -12.68 12.92 15.31
N SER A 91 -12.47 12.65 16.59
CA SER A 91 -11.26 12.99 17.35
C SER A 91 -10.32 11.78 17.43
N ILE A 92 -9.03 12.04 17.59
CA ILE A 92 -7.99 10.99 17.72
C ILE A 92 -7.38 11.08 19.11
N LEU A 93 -7.41 9.96 19.84
CA LEU A 93 -6.66 9.76 21.07
C LEU A 93 -5.36 9.01 20.74
N PRO A 94 -4.18 9.67 20.69
CA PRO A 94 -2.94 9.02 20.30
C PRO A 94 -2.35 8.23 21.46
N ILE A 95 -1.96 6.99 21.21
CA ILE A 95 -1.28 6.14 22.21
C ILE A 95 -0.03 5.55 21.54
N ARG A 96 1.14 6.04 21.95
CA ARG A 96 2.40 5.61 21.37
C ARG A 96 2.94 4.39 22.12
N VAL A 97 3.05 3.27 21.39
CA VAL A 97 3.61 1.99 21.86
C VAL A 97 4.77 1.52 20.98
N LEU A 98 4.87 2.02 19.72
CA LEU A 98 5.88 1.60 18.75
C LEU A 98 7.00 2.63 18.66
N ARG A 99 8.26 2.17 18.78
CA ARG A 99 9.47 2.97 18.56
C ARG A 99 9.86 3.04 17.10
N ASP A 100 9.64 1.94 16.37
CA ASP A 100 9.84 1.79 14.94
C ASP A 100 8.88 0.74 14.38
N LEU A 101 8.95 0.50 13.06
CA LEU A 101 8.14 -0.54 12.39
C LEU A 101 8.91 -1.85 12.22
N GLN A 102 10.19 -1.89 12.64
CA GLN A 102 10.97 -3.12 12.60
C GLN A 102 10.58 -3.96 13.81
N LYS A 103 10.38 -5.24 13.56
CA LYS A 103 10.06 -6.24 14.59
C LYS A 103 11.34 -6.53 15.43
N ASP A 104 11.84 -5.56 16.15
CA ASP A 104 12.73 -5.85 17.25
C ASP A 104 11.84 -6.32 18.41
N PHE A 105 11.91 -7.62 18.68
CA PHE A 105 11.17 -8.27 19.74
C PHE A 105 11.55 -7.65 21.09
N ASP A 106 10.85 -6.58 21.47
CA ASP A 106 10.77 -6.22 22.87
C ASP A 106 9.71 -7.14 23.50
N PRO A 107 10.09 -8.04 24.41
CA PRO A 107 9.15 -8.96 25.05
C PRO A 107 8.05 -8.23 25.85
N ASN A 108 8.22 -6.92 26.09
CA ASN A 108 7.23 -6.11 26.78
C ASN A 108 6.17 -5.52 25.83
N THR A 109 6.37 -5.59 24.51
CA THR A 109 5.47 -4.93 23.54
C THR A 109 4.02 -5.40 23.69
N SER A 110 3.76 -6.70 23.85
CA SER A 110 2.39 -7.22 24.06
C SER A 110 1.78 -6.72 25.36
N ALA A 111 2.56 -6.60 26.44
CA ALA A 111 2.09 -6.09 27.73
C ALA A 111 1.81 -4.57 27.68
N ASP A 112 2.65 -3.80 26.97
CA ASP A 112 2.42 -2.38 26.75
C ASP A 112 1.17 -2.13 25.91
N ILE A 113 0.96 -2.94 24.88
CA ILE A 113 -0.26 -2.89 24.05
C ILE A 113 -1.50 -3.24 24.88
N ALA A 114 -1.46 -4.31 25.69
CA ALA A 114 -2.55 -4.67 26.60
C ALA A 114 -2.89 -3.53 27.57
N THR A 115 -1.86 -2.93 28.17
CA THR A 115 -2.03 -1.77 29.06
C THR A 115 -2.58 -0.55 28.31
N ALA A 116 -2.15 -0.33 27.08
CA ALA A 116 -2.63 0.75 26.22
C ALA A 116 -4.12 0.59 25.85
N ILE A 117 -4.57 -0.66 25.55
CA ILE A 117 -5.96 -0.98 25.25
C ILE A 117 -6.85 -0.74 26.47
N THR A 118 -6.47 -1.28 27.64
CA THR A 118 -7.22 -1.05 28.89
C THR A 118 -7.32 0.44 29.21
N TRP A 119 -6.17 1.16 29.12
CA TRP A 119 -6.17 2.59 29.36
C TRP A 119 -7.05 3.36 28.37
N ALA A 120 -7.07 2.97 27.09
CA ALA A 120 -7.93 3.60 26.09
C ALA A 120 -9.41 3.41 26.41
N ALA A 121 -9.81 2.19 26.83
CA ALA A 121 -11.17 1.90 27.27
C ALA A 121 -11.58 2.76 28.48
N ASP A 122 -10.69 2.98 29.45
CA ASP A 122 -10.87 3.86 30.60
C ASP A 122 -11.01 5.37 30.23
N GLN A 123 -10.69 5.76 28.99
CA GLN A 123 -10.87 7.11 28.49
C GLN A 123 -12.18 7.29 27.71
N ASP A 124 -13.12 6.36 27.83
CA ASP A 124 -14.43 6.40 27.14
C ASP A 124 -14.31 6.58 25.63
N VAL A 125 -13.33 5.92 24.99
CA VAL A 125 -13.20 5.94 23.53
C VAL A 125 -14.25 5.04 22.87
N ASP A 126 -14.69 5.41 21.67
CA ASP A 126 -15.69 4.64 20.94
C ASP A 126 -15.07 3.53 20.09
N VAL A 127 -13.85 3.76 19.59
CA VAL A 127 -13.14 2.84 18.69
C VAL A 127 -11.67 2.77 19.09
N ILE A 128 -11.11 1.57 19.09
CA ILE A 128 -9.66 1.35 19.17
C ILE A 128 -9.16 0.83 17.83
N ASN A 129 -8.16 1.50 17.25
CA ASN A 129 -7.45 1.07 16.06
C ASN A 129 -6.09 0.47 16.42
N LEU A 130 -5.85 -0.78 16.02
CA LEU A 130 -4.62 -1.55 16.22
C LEU A 130 -3.99 -1.86 14.86
N SER A 131 -3.23 -0.90 14.34
CA SER A 131 -2.50 -1.05 13.07
C SER A 131 -1.15 -1.73 13.28
N LEU A 132 -1.15 -2.83 14.03
CA LEU A 132 0.02 -3.58 14.46
C LEU A 132 -0.30 -5.06 14.66
N THR A 133 0.75 -5.88 14.78
CA THR A 133 0.67 -7.28 15.22
C THR A 133 1.68 -7.52 16.32
N THR A 134 1.36 -8.45 17.24
CA THR A 134 2.23 -8.83 18.35
C THR A 134 1.98 -10.31 18.73
N ASP A 135 2.82 -10.85 19.61
CA ASP A 135 2.62 -12.22 20.11
C ASP A 135 1.36 -12.32 20.97
N PRO A 136 0.60 -13.43 20.84
CA PRO A 136 -0.58 -13.66 21.66
C PRO A 136 -0.20 -13.88 23.13
N THR A 137 -0.92 -13.22 24.02
CA THR A 137 -0.81 -13.42 25.45
C THR A 137 -2.19 -13.35 26.09
N SER A 138 -2.41 -14.05 27.21
CA SER A 138 -3.67 -13.96 27.96
C SER A 138 -3.96 -12.52 28.43
N GLY A 139 -2.92 -11.76 28.80
CA GLY A 139 -3.10 -10.35 29.19
C GLY A 139 -3.55 -9.44 28.04
N LEU A 140 -3.17 -9.76 26.80
CA LEU A 140 -3.64 -9.04 25.62
C LEU A 140 -5.10 -9.43 25.30
N GLU A 141 -5.45 -10.71 25.42
CA GLU A 141 -6.83 -11.19 25.26
C GLU A 141 -7.75 -10.56 26.31
N ASP A 142 -7.37 -10.61 27.59
CA ASP A 142 -8.11 -9.98 28.70
C ASP A 142 -8.34 -8.46 28.45
N ALA A 143 -7.35 -7.78 27.89
CA ALA A 143 -7.48 -6.34 27.57
C ALA A 143 -8.46 -6.07 26.40
N ILE A 144 -8.49 -6.95 25.38
CA ILE A 144 -9.47 -6.89 24.29
C ILE A 144 -10.88 -7.13 24.84
N ASP A 145 -11.06 -8.18 25.62
CA ASP A 145 -12.36 -8.49 26.26
C ASP A 145 -12.85 -7.31 27.11
N TYR A 146 -11.95 -6.75 27.93
CA TYR A 146 -12.24 -5.56 28.72
C TYR A 146 -12.74 -4.39 27.86
N ALA A 147 -12.06 -4.07 26.77
CA ALA A 147 -12.46 -2.99 25.89
C ALA A 147 -13.84 -3.24 25.24
N VAL A 148 -14.09 -4.47 24.77
CA VAL A 148 -15.36 -4.86 24.16
C VAL A 148 -16.51 -4.82 25.16
N GLU A 149 -16.29 -5.27 26.40
CA GLU A 149 -17.27 -5.22 27.50
C GLU A 149 -17.62 -3.77 27.88
N HIS A 150 -16.64 -2.84 27.74
CA HIS A 150 -16.86 -1.40 27.95
C HIS A 150 -17.49 -0.70 26.74
N GLY A 151 -17.94 -1.45 25.72
CA GLY A 151 -18.63 -0.91 24.56
C GLY A 151 -17.74 -0.34 23.48
N VAL A 152 -16.44 -0.59 23.52
CA VAL A 152 -15.47 -0.08 22.53
C VAL A 152 -15.41 -1.04 21.32
N VAL A 153 -15.47 -0.48 20.11
CA VAL A 153 -15.25 -1.23 18.87
C VAL A 153 -13.74 -1.39 18.64
N VAL A 154 -13.25 -2.62 18.62
CA VAL A 154 -11.83 -2.90 18.38
C VAL A 154 -11.62 -3.34 16.94
N VAL A 155 -10.71 -2.66 16.23
CA VAL A 155 -10.36 -2.94 14.83
C VAL A 155 -8.87 -3.20 14.73
N ALA A 156 -8.48 -4.32 14.12
CA ALA A 156 -7.07 -4.67 13.98
C ALA A 156 -6.68 -5.10 12.57
N ALA A 157 -5.41 -4.87 12.25
CA ALA A 157 -4.77 -5.30 11.01
C ALA A 157 -4.60 -6.82 10.98
N ALA A 158 -4.99 -7.49 9.90
CA ALA A 158 -4.90 -8.95 9.76
C ALA A 158 -3.46 -9.48 9.66
N GLY A 159 -2.45 -8.59 9.59
CA GLY A 159 -1.05 -8.94 9.48
C GLY A 159 -0.49 -8.80 8.07
N ASN A 160 0.85 -8.72 7.95
CA ASN A 160 1.54 -8.48 6.70
C ASN A 160 2.56 -9.60 6.36
N ASP A 161 2.33 -10.81 6.84
CA ASP A 161 3.18 -11.99 6.60
C ASP A 161 2.59 -12.93 5.53
N GLY A 162 1.67 -12.42 4.70
CA GLY A 162 1.09 -13.14 3.57
C GLY A 162 2.12 -13.52 2.51
N GLY A 163 1.78 -14.47 1.63
CA GLY A 163 2.66 -14.93 0.55
C GLY A 163 3.83 -15.81 0.98
N SER A 164 3.98 -16.10 2.26
CA SER A 164 5.07 -16.93 2.81
C SER A 164 4.80 -18.42 2.63
N ASN A 165 4.74 -18.91 1.39
CA ASN A 165 4.71 -20.35 1.05
C ASN A 165 3.62 -21.18 1.76
N GLY A 166 2.44 -20.60 2.06
CA GLY A 166 1.33 -21.28 2.70
C GLY A 166 1.52 -21.55 4.20
N ASN A 167 2.47 -20.90 4.82
CA ASN A 167 2.76 -21.00 6.26
C ASN A 167 2.41 -19.69 6.97
N GLU A 168 1.25 -19.11 6.62
CA GLU A 168 0.76 -17.88 7.21
C GLU A 168 0.43 -18.10 8.69
N GLN A 169 1.00 -17.29 9.55
CA GLN A 169 0.73 -17.33 10.97
C GLN A 169 -0.53 -16.52 11.31
N THR A 170 -1.34 -17.02 12.21
CA THR A 170 -2.47 -16.25 12.75
C THR A 170 -1.95 -14.98 13.41
N ALA A 171 -2.50 -13.82 13.00
CA ALA A 171 -2.07 -12.54 13.51
C ALA A 171 -2.90 -12.09 14.71
N TYR A 172 -2.24 -11.64 15.77
CA TYR A 172 -2.87 -11.05 16.94
C TYR A 172 -2.49 -9.58 17.09
N PRO A 173 -3.41 -8.73 17.55
CA PRO A 173 -4.70 -9.06 18.21
C PRO A 173 -5.87 -9.32 17.24
N ALA A 174 -5.70 -9.29 15.92
CA ALA A 174 -6.79 -9.44 14.96
C ALA A 174 -7.60 -10.74 15.11
N ALA A 175 -6.97 -11.83 15.56
CA ALA A 175 -7.61 -13.13 15.69
C ALA A 175 -8.32 -13.37 17.03
N TYR A 176 -8.33 -12.40 17.94
CA TYR A 176 -9.13 -12.52 19.18
C TYR A 176 -10.61 -12.26 18.90
N ASP A 177 -11.46 -12.90 19.66
CA ASP A 177 -12.90 -12.70 19.60
C ASP A 177 -13.27 -11.23 19.92
N GLY A 178 -14.28 -10.70 19.23
CA GLY A 178 -14.72 -9.32 19.38
C GLY A 178 -13.91 -8.27 18.63
N VAL A 179 -12.79 -8.64 18.01
CA VAL A 179 -11.98 -7.77 17.14
C VAL A 179 -12.48 -7.85 15.71
N ILE A 180 -12.56 -6.71 15.02
CA ILE A 180 -12.82 -6.67 13.58
C ILE A 180 -11.47 -6.78 12.87
N ALA A 181 -11.19 -7.93 12.28
CA ALA A 181 -9.95 -8.22 11.57
C ALA A 181 -10.01 -7.76 10.12
N VAL A 182 -9.03 -6.96 9.69
CA VAL A 182 -9.05 -6.28 8.39
C VAL A 182 -7.91 -6.69 7.49
N ALA A 183 -8.22 -7.28 6.33
CA ALA A 183 -7.29 -7.56 5.25
C ALA A 183 -7.09 -6.37 4.30
N GLY A 184 -5.96 -6.37 3.59
CA GLY A 184 -5.62 -5.36 2.60
C GLY A 184 -6.03 -5.76 1.18
N ILE A 185 -6.59 -4.83 0.41
CA ILE A 185 -6.84 -4.97 -1.03
C ILE A 185 -6.16 -3.86 -1.82
N ASP A 186 -5.90 -4.15 -3.11
CA ASP A 186 -5.41 -3.19 -4.09
C ASP A 186 -6.56 -2.43 -4.78
N GLN A 187 -6.22 -1.54 -5.72
CA GLN A 187 -7.19 -0.75 -6.48
C GLN A 187 -8.12 -1.58 -7.36
N ALA A 188 -7.72 -2.78 -7.77
CA ALA A 188 -8.54 -3.70 -8.54
C ALA A 188 -9.49 -4.53 -7.65
N GLY A 189 -9.38 -4.40 -6.33
CA GLY A 189 -10.13 -5.18 -5.35
C GLY A 189 -9.54 -6.56 -5.07
N HIS A 190 -8.32 -6.83 -5.54
CA HIS A 190 -7.63 -8.07 -5.24
C HIS A 190 -6.97 -8.01 -3.88
N HIS A 191 -6.95 -9.13 -3.19
CA HIS A 191 -6.18 -9.30 -1.97
C HIS A 191 -4.70 -8.97 -2.22
N VAL A 192 -4.09 -8.16 -1.35
CA VAL A 192 -2.66 -7.81 -1.44
C VAL A 192 -1.83 -9.01 -0.97
N ASP A 193 -0.84 -9.43 -1.75
CA ASP A 193 -0.04 -10.63 -1.47
C ASP A 193 0.61 -10.63 -0.08
N THR A 194 0.98 -9.46 0.43
CA THR A 194 1.54 -9.31 1.78
C THR A 194 0.50 -9.39 2.89
N SER A 195 -0.79 -9.20 2.60
CA SER A 195 -1.85 -9.29 3.60
C SER A 195 -2.00 -10.74 4.06
N THR A 196 -1.93 -10.98 5.36
CA THR A 196 -2.17 -12.32 5.91
C THR A 196 -3.62 -12.72 5.71
N SER A 197 -3.85 -13.96 5.35
CA SER A 197 -5.17 -14.56 5.18
C SER A 197 -5.48 -15.57 6.29
N GLY A 198 -6.75 -15.75 6.60
CA GLY A 198 -7.16 -16.70 7.64
C GLY A 198 -8.65 -16.69 7.91
N PRO A 199 -9.15 -17.69 8.67
CA PRO A 199 -10.56 -17.77 9.00
C PRO A 199 -11.04 -16.66 9.94
N TYR A 200 -10.11 -15.92 10.57
CA TYR A 200 -10.39 -14.78 11.44
C TYR A 200 -10.62 -13.46 10.68
N VAL A 201 -10.25 -13.37 9.41
CA VAL A 201 -10.45 -12.14 8.61
C VAL A 201 -11.94 -11.87 8.42
N ASP A 202 -12.40 -10.68 8.85
CA ASP A 202 -13.80 -10.29 8.75
C ASP A 202 -14.12 -9.53 7.48
N VAL A 203 -13.31 -8.51 7.16
CA VAL A 203 -13.53 -7.64 6.01
C VAL A 203 -12.21 -7.24 5.38
N ALA A 204 -12.30 -6.57 4.24
CA ALA A 204 -11.16 -5.98 3.56
C ALA A 204 -11.37 -4.47 3.32
N ALA A 205 -10.26 -3.75 3.24
CA ALA A 205 -10.25 -2.34 2.87
C ALA A 205 -8.96 -2.01 2.10
N PRO A 206 -8.84 -0.82 1.49
CA PRO A 206 -7.65 -0.42 0.77
C PRO A 206 -6.38 -0.58 1.60
N GLY A 207 -5.45 -1.43 1.14
CA GLY A 207 -4.20 -1.73 1.82
C GLY A 207 -2.95 -1.41 0.98
N ALA A 208 -3.10 -1.16 -0.33
CA ALA A 208 -2.00 -0.81 -1.22
C ALA A 208 -2.12 0.64 -1.72
N GLU A 209 -0.99 1.26 -2.06
CA GLU A 209 -0.93 2.62 -2.63
C GLU A 209 -1.72 3.67 -1.82
N VAL A 210 -1.66 3.55 -0.50
CA VAL A 210 -2.38 4.43 0.43
C VAL A 210 -1.60 5.72 0.64
N ALA A 211 -2.32 6.84 0.60
CA ALA A 211 -1.75 8.15 0.85
C ALA A 211 -2.30 8.76 2.16
N GLY A 212 -1.45 9.50 2.87
CA GLY A 212 -1.85 10.19 4.09
C GLY A 212 -0.87 11.28 4.53
N PRO A 213 -1.20 12.01 5.60
CA PRO A 213 -0.41 13.13 6.10
C PRO A 213 0.90 12.66 6.72
N MET A 214 1.95 13.46 6.52
CA MET A 214 3.25 13.27 7.17
C MET A 214 3.28 13.94 8.55
N PRO A 215 4.08 13.44 9.53
CA PRO A 215 4.12 14.02 10.87
C PRO A 215 4.75 15.41 10.93
N ARG A 216 5.50 15.81 9.91
CA ARG A 216 6.17 17.11 9.83
C ARG A 216 5.74 17.86 8.57
N GLY A 217 5.48 19.17 8.75
CA GLY A 217 5.02 20.03 7.67
C GLY A 217 3.53 19.81 7.30
N ASP A 218 3.20 20.07 6.04
CA ASP A 218 1.85 19.95 5.45
C ASP A 218 1.80 18.94 4.31
N GLY A 219 2.89 18.16 4.15
CA GLY A 219 3.07 17.18 3.07
C GLY A 219 2.29 15.89 3.29
N TYR A 220 2.09 15.19 2.19
CA TYR A 220 1.48 13.86 2.16
C TYR A 220 2.47 12.87 1.54
N ALA A 221 2.48 11.66 2.05
CA ALA A 221 3.22 10.55 1.44
C ALA A 221 2.25 9.51 0.87
N GLN A 222 2.71 8.78 -0.13
CA GLN A 222 2.04 7.60 -0.66
C GLN A 222 2.90 6.37 -0.38
N PHE A 223 2.28 5.35 0.19
CA PHE A 223 2.92 4.08 0.52
C PHE A 223 2.48 3.04 -0.50
N LYS A 224 3.40 2.66 -1.39
CA LYS A 224 3.09 1.76 -2.52
C LYS A 224 2.80 0.35 -2.07
N ASP A 225 3.65 -0.16 -1.19
CA ASP A 225 3.56 -1.54 -0.73
C ASP A 225 2.43 -1.74 0.29
N GLY A 226 1.89 -0.62 0.81
CA GLY A 226 0.71 -0.63 1.67
C GLY A 226 0.89 -1.45 2.95
N GLY A 227 -0.24 -1.99 3.40
CA GLY A 227 -0.31 -2.88 4.55
C GLY A 227 -1.71 -2.92 5.13
N THR A 228 -2.00 -3.99 5.84
CA THR A 228 -3.27 -4.17 6.57
C THR A 228 -3.50 -3.10 7.64
N SER A 229 -2.43 -2.42 8.08
CA SER A 229 -2.49 -1.25 8.96
C SER A 229 -3.39 -0.14 8.42
N PHE A 230 -3.25 0.19 7.13
CA PHE A 230 -4.07 1.24 6.52
C PHE A 230 -5.49 0.76 6.23
N ALA A 231 -5.64 -0.52 5.89
CA ALA A 231 -6.96 -1.14 5.76
C ALA A 231 -7.75 -1.06 7.08
N ALA A 232 -7.12 -1.39 8.22
CA ALA A 232 -7.70 -1.24 9.55
C ALA A 232 -8.11 0.21 9.84
N ALA A 233 -7.30 1.19 9.43
CA ALA A 233 -7.64 2.61 9.58
C ALA A 233 -8.92 3.01 8.82
N TYR A 234 -9.13 2.52 7.59
CA TYR A 234 -10.37 2.77 6.85
C TYR A 234 -11.59 2.17 7.57
N VAL A 235 -11.45 0.97 8.14
CA VAL A 235 -12.53 0.31 8.89
C VAL A 235 -12.80 1.03 10.21
N SER A 236 -11.76 1.49 10.92
CA SER A 236 -11.91 2.30 12.14
C SER A 236 -12.65 3.61 11.86
N GLY A 237 -12.34 4.26 10.73
CA GLY A 237 -13.09 5.42 10.27
C GLY A 237 -14.56 5.11 9.97
N LEU A 238 -14.86 3.96 9.35
CA LEU A 238 -16.23 3.50 9.12
C LEU A 238 -16.96 3.20 10.43
N ALA A 239 -16.30 2.53 11.38
CA ALA A 239 -16.86 2.29 12.71
C ALA A 239 -17.22 3.61 13.42
N ALA A 240 -16.36 4.64 13.29
CA ALA A 240 -16.62 5.97 13.81
C ALA A 240 -17.84 6.65 13.15
N LEU A 241 -18.01 6.47 11.83
CA LEU A 241 -19.22 6.97 11.14
C LEU A 241 -20.49 6.29 11.67
N ILE A 242 -20.45 4.96 11.84
CA ILE A 242 -21.60 4.17 12.32
C ILE A 242 -21.95 4.56 13.75
N ARG A 243 -20.97 4.62 14.66
CA ARG A 243 -21.17 5.00 16.07
C ARG A 243 -21.72 6.42 16.21
N SER A 244 -21.27 7.34 15.39
CA SER A 244 -21.79 8.71 15.38
C SER A 244 -23.23 8.81 14.87
N ALA A 245 -23.64 7.95 13.93
CA ALA A 245 -25.01 7.90 13.42
C ALA A 245 -25.97 7.16 14.37
N ASP A 246 -25.47 6.16 15.09
CA ASP A 246 -26.24 5.26 15.94
C ASP A 246 -25.41 4.90 17.20
N PRO A 247 -25.38 5.80 18.20
CA PRO A 247 -24.53 5.67 19.38
C PRO A 247 -24.84 4.45 20.27
N ASP A 248 -26.07 3.95 20.22
CA ASP A 248 -26.54 2.87 21.09
C ASP A 248 -26.14 1.47 20.60
N LEU A 249 -25.52 1.38 19.41
CA LEU A 249 -25.07 0.09 18.88
C LEU A 249 -23.94 -0.50 19.74
N LYS A 250 -24.07 -1.76 20.07
CA LYS A 250 -23.00 -2.54 20.69
C LYS A 250 -21.86 -2.79 19.69
N PRO A 251 -20.62 -3.06 20.17
CA PRO A 251 -19.49 -3.39 19.28
C PRO A 251 -19.79 -4.52 18.28
N SER A 252 -20.45 -5.59 18.73
CA SER A 252 -20.86 -6.71 17.87
C SER A 252 -21.86 -6.31 16.78
N GLN A 253 -22.75 -5.37 17.07
CA GLN A 253 -23.72 -4.86 16.09
C GLN A 253 -23.07 -3.93 15.06
N VAL A 254 -22.03 -3.19 15.47
CA VAL A 254 -21.20 -2.40 14.53
C VAL A 254 -20.45 -3.35 13.60
N ALA A 255 -19.81 -4.41 14.15
CA ALA A 255 -19.13 -5.44 13.37
C ALA A 255 -20.08 -6.15 12.39
N GLU A 256 -21.28 -6.54 12.86
CA GLU A 256 -22.31 -7.14 12.00
C GLU A 256 -22.74 -6.18 10.88
N ARG A 257 -22.93 -4.89 11.17
CA ARG A 257 -23.32 -3.90 10.17
C ARG A 257 -22.23 -3.72 9.11
N ILE A 258 -20.95 -3.67 9.52
CA ILE A 258 -19.82 -3.56 8.60
C ILE A 258 -19.75 -4.79 7.69
N THR A 259 -19.80 -6.00 8.26
CA THR A 259 -19.71 -7.26 7.51
C THR A 259 -20.92 -7.49 6.60
N ALA A 260 -22.13 -7.24 7.09
CA ALA A 260 -23.36 -7.44 6.31
C ALA A 260 -23.51 -6.47 5.12
N THR A 261 -22.87 -5.31 5.18
CA THR A 261 -22.97 -4.28 4.13
C THR A 261 -21.74 -4.19 3.25
N ALA A 262 -20.72 -4.99 3.49
CA ALA A 262 -19.55 -5.11 2.63
C ALA A 262 -19.91 -5.54 1.21
N ASP A 263 -19.05 -5.27 0.26
CA ASP A 263 -19.17 -5.77 -1.11
C ASP A 263 -18.60 -7.19 -1.16
N HIS A 264 -19.50 -8.16 -1.01
CA HIS A 264 -19.17 -9.58 -0.78
C HIS A 264 -18.52 -10.20 -2.01
N PRO A 265 -17.50 -11.10 -1.82
CA PRO A 265 -17.02 -11.94 -2.90
C PRO A 265 -18.10 -12.91 -3.35
N PRO A 266 -18.00 -13.52 -4.55
CA PRO A 266 -19.05 -14.40 -5.11
C PRO A 266 -19.49 -15.55 -4.21
N GLU A 267 -18.56 -16.08 -3.38
CA GLU A 267 -18.80 -17.12 -2.40
C GLU A 267 -19.40 -16.60 -1.08
N GLY A 268 -19.62 -15.30 -0.97
CA GLY A 268 -20.16 -14.63 0.20
C GLY A 268 -19.12 -14.29 1.28
N ARG A 269 -18.13 -15.16 1.52
CA ARG A 269 -16.99 -14.96 2.43
C ARG A 269 -15.84 -15.88 2.05
N ASN A 270 -14.60 -15.40 2.19
CA ASN A 270 -13.40 -16.23 2.07
C ASN A 270 -12.33 -15.78 3.09
N ASN A 271 -11.21 -16.51 3.17
CA ASN A 271 -10.15 -16.24 4.14
C ASN A 271 -9.24 -15.06 3.73
N GLN A 272 -9.30 -14.59 2.49
CA GLN A 272 -8.46 -13.50 1.99
C GLN A 272 -9.05 -12.12 2.27
N VAL A 273 -10.35 -11.98 2.06
CA VAL A 273 -11.04 -10.69 2.16
C VAL A 273 -12.24 -10.71 3.12
N GLY A 274 -12.41 -11.79 3.86
CA GLY A 274 -13.57 -11.96 4.74
C GLY A 274 -14.87 -11.82 3.97
N TYR A 275 -15.78 -10.97 4.46
CA TYR A 275 -17.02 -10.61 3.78
C TYR A 275 -16.84 -9.58 2.65
N GLY A 276 -15.58 -9.23 2.30
CA GLY A 276 -15.27 -8.35 1.17
C GLY A 276 -15.00 -6.92 1.57
N MET A 277 -14.97 -6.03 0.58
CA MET A 277 -14.61 -4.64 0.76
C MET A 277 -15.70 -3.86 1.50
N ILE A 278 -15.30 -3.08 2.51
CA ILE A 278 -16.22 -2.20 3.24
C ILE A 278 -16.92 -1.18 2.33
N ASN A 279 -18.17 -0.85 2.66
CA ASN A 279 -18.96 0.13 1.93
C ASN A 279 -19.58 1.15 2.88
N PRO A 280 -18.98 2.35 3.06
CA PRO A 280 -19.45 3.35 4.03
C PRO A 280 -20.90 3.79 3.80
N TYR A 281 -21.30 4.00 2.55
CA TYR A 281 -22.66 4.45 2.25
C TYR A 281 -23.69 3.38 2.61
N ARG A 282 -23.46 2.12 2.23
CA ARG A 282 -24.39 1.02 2.56
C ARG A 282 -24.46 0.79 4.07
N ALA A 283 -23.33 0.90 4.79
CA ALA A 283 -23.31 0.73 6.24
C ALA A 283 -24.14 1.77 6.99
N LEU A 284 -24.20 3.01 6.49
CA LEU A 284 -25.01 4.08 7.11
C LEU A 284 -26.47 4.09 6.64
N THR A 285 -26.80 3.51 5.49
CA THR A 285 -28.16 3.44 4.97
C THR A 285 -28.87 2.12 5.27
N ALA A 286 -28.14 1.13 5.82
CA ALA A 286 -28.72 -0.15 6.21
C ALA A 286 -29.74 0.01 7.34
N ILE A 287 -30.94 -0.50 7.12
CA ILE A 287 -32.00 -0.51 8.13
C ILE A 287 -31.66 -1.61 9.16
N ALA A 288 -31.55 -1.25 10.42
CA ALA A 288 -31.35 -2.21 11.51
C ALA A 288 -32.48 -3.26 11.50
N GLY A 289 -32.10 -4.55 11.46
CA GLY A 289 -33.07 -5.65 11.45
C GLY A 289 -33.65 -5.99 10.07
N ALA A 290 -33.24 -5.32 8.99
CA ALA A 290 -33.49 -5.83 7.65
C ALA A 290 -32.79 -7.21 7.53
N ALA A 291 -33.56 -8.26 7.26
CA ALA A 291 -33.01 -9.61 7.04
C ALA A 291 -31.83 -9.51 6.07
N LYS A 292 -30.71 -10.16 6.44
CA LYS A 292 -29.57 -10.30 5.51
C LYS A 292 -30.14 -10.58 4.12
N PRO A 293 -29.81 -9.78 3.09
CA PRO A 293 -30.15 -10.21 1.76
C PRO A 293 -29.39 -11.54 1.59
N SER A 294 -30.10 -12.63 1.77
CA SER A 294 -29.61 -13.92 1.30
C SER A 294 -29.26 -13.66 -0.16
N PRO A 295 -28.05 -13.91 -0.63
CA PRO A 295 -27.80 -13.92 -2.02
C PRO A 295 -28.69 -15.04 -2.56
N ALA A 296 -29.94 -14.69 -2.95
CA ALA A 296 -30.65 -15.54 -3.89
C ALA A 296 -29.67 -15.65 -5.05
N PRO A 297 -29.25 -16.86 -5.43
CA PRO A 297 -28.48 -17.01 -6.63
C PRO A 297 -29.30 -16.33 -7.70
N LEU A 298 -28.89 -15.15 -8.14
CA LEU A 298 -29.32 -14.61 -9.39
C LEU A 298 -28.89 -15.68 -10.38
N ALA A 299 -29.81 -16.58 -10.70
CA ALA A 299 -29.71 -17.40 -11.89
C ALA A 299 -29.66 -16.36 -13.01
N LEU A 300 -28.43 -15.87 -13.28
CA LEU A 300 -28.18 -15.14 -14.49
C LEU A 300 -28.56 -16.09 -15.59
N THR A 301 -29.80 -15.94 -16.10
CA THR A 301 -30.15 -16.54 -17.40
C THR A 301 -29.01 -16.15 -18.31
N PRO A 302 -28.27 -17.14 -18.87
CA PRO A 302 -27.16 -16.81 -19.73
C PRO A 302 -27.70 -15.84 -20.78
N VAL A 303 -27.18 -14.62 -20.78
CA VAL A 303 -27.46 -13.66 -21.83
C VAL A 303 -26.93 -14.32 -23.10
N THR A 304 -27.82 -14.92 -23.86
CA THR A 304 -27.47 -15.40 -25.21
C THR A 304 -27.16 -14.14 -26.00
N LEU A 305 -25.88 -13.82 -26.10
CA LEU A 305 -25.40 -12.75 -26.97
C LEU A 305 -25.99 -13.06 -28.36
N PRO A 306 -26.64 -12.10 -29.03
CA PRO A 306 -27.11 -12.30 -30.37
C PRO A 306 -25.93 -12.81 -31.20
N LYS A 307 -26.10 -13.91 -31.91
CA LYS A 307 -25.10 -14.46 -32.84
C LYS A 307 -24.59 -13.29 -33.66
N ASP A 308 -23.29 -13.04 -33.63
CA ASP A 308 -22.68 -12.00 -34.46
C ASP A 308 -23.12 -12.22 -35.91
N PRO A 309 -23.97 -11.35 -36.49
CA PRO A 309 -24.47 -11.54 -37.84
C PRO A 309 -23.35 -11.53 -38.88
N MET A 310 -22.17 -11.06 -38.52
CA MET A 310 -20.99 -10.99 -39.38
C MET A 310 -19.97 -12.12 -39.11
N GLY A 311 -20.18 -12.97 -38.10
CA GLY A 311 -19.25 -14.03 -37.74
C GLY A 311 -18.99 -15.02 -38.89
N ASN A 312 -20.05 -15.46 -39.57
CA ASN A 312 -19.92 -16.33 -40.72
C ASN A 312 -19.28 -15.62 -41.92
N THR A 313 -19.59 -14.35 -42.14
CA THR A 313 -19.00 -13.54 -43.22
C THR A 313 -17.51 -13.33 -43.02
N ARG A 314 -17.06 -13.07 -41.79
CA ARG A 314 -15.63 -12.95 -41.44
C ARG A 314 -14.91 -14.28 -41.66
N THR A 315 -15.47 -15.39 -41.23
CA THR A 315 -14.88 -16.73 -41.42
C THR A 315 -14.77 -17.08 -42.89
N ILE A 316 -15.80 -16.83 -43.69
CA ILE A 316 -15.77 -17.05 -45.14
C ILE A 316 -14.74 -16.14 -45.82
N ALA A 317 -14.67 -14.87 -45.44
CA ALA A 317 -13.67 -13.91 -45.97
C ALA A 317 -12.24 -14.34 -45.67
N THR A 318 -11.95 -14.83 -44.48
CA THR A 318 -10.61 -15.32 -44.11
C THR A 318 -10.20 -16.55 -44.88
N TRP A 319 -11.12 -17.51 -45.05
CA TRP A 319 -10.86 -18.74 -45.83
C TRP A 319 -10.70 -18.45 -47.33
N THR A 320 -11.50 -17.53 -47.89
CA THR A 320 -11.36 -17.14 -49.30
C THR A 320 -10.04 -16.38 -49.54
N ALA A 321 -9.63 -15.52 -48.63
CA ALA A 321 -8.35 -14.84 -48.75
C ALA A 321 -7.17 -15.82 -48.67
N ALA A 322 -7.22 -16.79 -47.77
CA ALA A 322 -6.19 -17.81 -47.63
C ALA A 322 -6.09 -18.70 -48.87
N THR A 323 -7.22 -19.11 -49.46
CA THR A 323 -7.25 -19.93 -50.67
C THR A 323 -6.72 -19.17 -51.91
N LEU A 324 -7.06 -17.89 -52.06
CA LEU A 324 -6.52 -17.05 -53.11
C LEU A 324 -5.01 -16.82 -52.98
N ALA A 325 -4.51 -16.62 -51.77
CA ALA A 325 -3.09 -16.49 -51.51
C ALA A 325 -2.31 -17.80 -51.83
N ALA A 326 -2.87 -18.96 -51.47
CA ALA A 326 -2.28 -20.26 -51.82
C ALA A 326 -2.26 -20.48 -53.34
N LEU A 327 -3.33 -20.15 -54.05
CA LEU A 327 -3.41 -20.25 -55.52
C LEU A 327 -2.37 -19.35 -56.20
N ALA A 328 -2.23 -18.11 -55.73
CA ALA A 328 -1.21 -17.16 -56.23
C ALA A 328 0.22 -17.70 -56.03
N LEU A 329 0.50 -18.34 -54.89
CA LEU A 329 1.77 -18.97 -54.60
C LEU A 329 2.06 -20.14 -55.58
N VAL A 330 1.07 -20.99 -55.83
CA VAL A 330 1.19 -22.11 -56.78
C VAL A 330 1.46 -21.60 -58.19
N ILE A 331 0.71 -20.57 -58.65
CA ILE A 331 0.93 -19.96 -59.98
C ILE A 331 2.36 -19.37 -60.08
N ALA A 332 2.83 -18.68 -59.04
CA ALA A 332 4.19 -18.14 -59.00
C ALA A 332 5.29 -19.24 -59.05
N LEU A 333 5.08 -20.35 -58.34
CA LEU A 333 5.95 -21.52 -58.38
C LEU A 333 5.95 -22.19 -59.76
N CYS A 334 4.79 -22.40 -60.35
CA CYS A 334 4.68 -22.92 -61.70
C CYS A 334 5.37 -22.04 -62.75
N ALA A 335 5.15 -20.70 -62.66
CA ALA A 335 5.81 -19.76 -63.54
C ALA A 335 7.36 -19.75 -63.35
N ALA A 336 7.83 -19.91 -62.12
CA ALA A 336 9.29 -20.05 -61.83
C ALA A 336 9.86 -21.31 -62.40
N VAL A 337 9.17 -22.45 -62.30
CA VAL A 337 9.57 -23.74 -62.89
C VAL A 337 9.59 -23.66 -64.42
N LEU A 338 8.54 -23.10 -65.07
CA LEU A 338 8.49 -22.90 -66.49
C LEU A 338 9.59 -21.97 -67.03
N ARG A 339 9.93 -20.88 -66.27
CA ARG A 339 11.07 -20.03 -66.60
C ARG A 339 12.40 -20.78 -66.45
N ARG A 340 12.52 -21.69 -65.48
CA ARG A 340 13.74 -22.47 -65.28
C ARG A 340 13.93 -23.54 -66.37
N THR A 341 12.83 -24.17 -66.84
CA THR A 341 12.86 -25.11 -67.95
C THR A 341 13.15 -24.45 -69.28
N ARG A 342 12.54 -23.31 -69.57
CA ARG A 342 12.81 -22.51 -70.77
C ARG A 342 14.28 -22.01 -70.86
N ARG A 343 14.94 -21.78 -69.76
CA ARG A 343 16.38 -21.43 -69.73
C ARG A 343 17.32 -22.60 -69.96
N ARG A 344 16.82 -23.86 -69.87
CA ARG A 344 17.61 -25.08 -70.16
C ARG A 344 17.51 -25.57 -71.60
N VAL A 345 16.68 -24.95 -72.42
CA VAL A 345 16.48 -25.34 -73.84
C VAL A 345 16.86 -24.16 -74.74
N ALA A 346 18.07 -23.59 -74.58
CA ALA A 346 18.64 -22.73 -75.59
C ALA A 346 19.84 -23.48 -76.21
N PRO A 347 19.80 -23.76 -77.57
CA PRO A 347 20.89 -24.45 -78.21
C PRO A 347 22.09 -23.55 -78.38
N GLY A 348 23.28 -24.13 -78.19
CA GLY A 348 24.57 -23.49 -78.42
C GLY A 348 24.77 -23.13 -79.90
N GLY A 349 25.42 -22.05 -80.11
CA GLY A 349 25.85 -21.64 -81.46
C GLY A 349 26.83 -20.48 -81.42
N ALA A 350 28.07 -20.85 -81.70
CA ALA A 350 29.11 -20.15 -82.41
C ALA A 350 29.84 -18.97 -81.73
N ALA A 351 31.08 -19.28 -81.50
CA ALA A 351 32.21 -18.37 -81.30
C ALA A 351 32.46 -17.50 -82.55
N VAL A 352 32.79 -16.23 -82.35
CA VAL A 352 33.71 -15.48 -83.24
C VAL A 352 34.56 -14.53 -82.41
N VAL A 353 35.79 -14.62 -82.71
CA VAL A 353 36.99 -14.00 -82.18
C VAL A 353 37.11 -12.51 -82.61
N SER A 354 37.88 -11.82 -81.83
CA SER A 354 38.73 -10.64 -82.23
C SER A 354 38.29 -9.26 -81.76
N GLY A 355 39.16 -8.65 -81.02
CA GLY A 355 39.82 -7.44 -81.39
C GLY A 355 39.99 -6.42 -80.28
N THR A 356 41.14 -6.38 -79.82
CA THR A 356 41.96 -5.30 -79.22
C THR A 356 41.52 -3.85 -79.50
N ARG A 357 41.55 -3.01 -78.45
CA ARG A 357 42.32 -1.72 -78.33
C ARG A 357 41.63 -0.78 -77.32
N ARG A 358 42.29 -0.57 -76.23
CA ARG A 358 43.09 0.62 -75.81
C ARG A 358 42.46 2.01 -76.08
N THR A 359 42.31 2.69 -75.00
CA THR A 359 42.91 3.97 -74.60
C THR A 359 41.91 5.03 -74.10
N LEU A 360 42.17 5.42 -72.88
CA LEU A 360 42.45 6.74 -72.35
C LEU A 360 41.35 7.83 -72.23
N LYS A 361 41.30 8.24 -70.97
CA LYS A 361 41.38 9.65 -70.47
C LYS A 361 40.12 10.38 -70.11
N GLN A 362 40.16 10.74 -68.86
CA GLN A 362 39.98 12.09 -68.29
C GLN A 362 38.57 12.68 -68.23
N GLY A 363 38.27 13.09 -66.94
CA GLY A 363 37.49 14.26 -66.65
C GLY A 363 36.71 14.18 -65.33
N GLN A 364 37.34 14.60 -64.26
CA GLN A 364 36.73 15.16 -63.07
C GLN A 364 36.20 16.59 -63.42
N PRO A 365 35.44 17.30 -62.55
CA PRO A 365 35.07 17.08 -61.13
C PRO A 365 33.65 17.57 -60.72
N SER A 366 33.48 17.52 -59.40
CA SER A 366 32.76 18.43 -58.52
C SER A 366 31.28 18.10 -58.15
N ASP A 367 31.14 18.00 -56.95
CA ASP A 367 30.55 18.66 -55.77
C ASP A 367 29.20 18.05 -55.36
N GLY A 368 29.09 17.65 -54.14
CA GLY A 368 28.78 18.33 -52.97
C GLY A 368 28.01 17.47 -51.98
N ARG A 369 28.60 17.37 -50.82
CA ARG A 369 28.00 17.33 -49.45
C ARG A 369 27.31 16.09 -48.90
N GLU A 370 28.06 15.56 -47.99
CA GLU A 370 27.77 14.88 -46.71
C GLU A 370 26.53 15.38 -45.92
N PRO A 371 26.07 14.70 -44.80
CA PRO A 371 26.89 13.92 -43.84
C PRO A 371 26.26 12.62 -43.36
N SER A 372 27.05 11.69 -43.02
CA SER A 372 27.61 11.14 -41.77
C SER A 372 26.67 10.59 -40.73
N THR A 373 26.86 9.31 -40.42
CA THR A 373 26.82 8.75 -39.09
C THR A 373 27.77 7.56 -38.99
N THR A 374 28.60 7.60 -37.98
CA THR A 374 29.55 6.52 -37.68
C THR A 374 29.38 5.95 -36.29
N SER A 375 29.36 4.67 -36.28
CA SER A 375 29.68 3.72 -35.20
C SER A 375 31.21 3.64 -35.07
N ALA A 376 31.71 3.37 -33.85
CA ALA A 376 32.67 2.26 -33.58
C ALA A 376 33.54 2.49 -32.33
N THR A 377 33.52 1.48 -31.49
CA THR A 377 34.65 0.64 -30.97
C THR A 377 35.83 1.30 -30.25
N GLY A 378 36.10 0.72 -29.04
CA GLY A 378 37.20 0.98 -28.10
C GLY A 378 38.62 0.84 -28.65
N PRO A 379 39.64 0.85 -27.83
CA PRO A 379 40.02 -0.19 -26.89
C PRO A 379 40.80 0.23 -25.60
N LYS A 380 41.07 -0.76 -24.74
CA LYS A 380 41.93 -0.86 -23.54
C LYS A 380 43.30 -0.20 -23.67
N VAL A 381 43.83 0.35 -22.54
CA VAL A 381 45.24 0.20 -22.11
C VAL A 381 45.40 0.35 -20.58
N ARG A 382 46.29 -0.43 -20.04
CA ARG A 382 46.84 -0.78 -18.70
C ARG A 382 47.81 0.30 -18.17
N GLY A 383 48.04 0.32 -16.84
CA GLY A 383 49.25 0.81 -16.18
C GLY A 383 49.02 1.23 -14.73
N LYS A 384 49.36 0.47 -13.77
CA LYS A 384 50.48 0.18 -12.84
C LYS A 384 50.99 1.39 -12.05
N GLY A 385 51.15 1.14 -10.72
CA GLY A 385 52.13 1.74 -9.82
C GLY A 385 51.47 2.45 -8.64
N ALA A 386 51.53 2.01 -7.43
CA ALA A 386 52.53 1.61 -6.45
C ALA A 386 52.70 2.65 -5.32
N THR A 387 52.69 2.14 -4.08
CA THR A 387 53.38 2.58 -2.83
C THR A 387 52.87 3.85 -2.13
N SER A 388 52.61 3.93 -0.85
CA SER A 388 53.41 3.58 0.33
C SER A 388 52.68 3.86 1.64
N ARG A 389 52.83 3.02 2.63
CA ARG A 389 52.71 3.29 4.09
C ARG A 389 53.93 4.08 4.59
N PRO A 390 53.96 4.73 5.79
CA PRO A 390 53.98 4.07 7.07
C PRO A 390 53.36 4.83 8.30
N ARG A 391 52.92 4.10 9.31
CA ARG A 391 53.41 3.91 10.67
C ARG A 391 53.40 5.05 11.70
N LYS A 392 52.83 4.69 12.91
CA LYS A 392 53.27 4.86 14.34
C LYS A 392 52.85 6.17 15.03
N ASP A 393 52.49 6.27 16.33
CA ASP A 393 52.80 5.64 17.63
C ASP A 393 51.67 6.04 18.60
N ALA A 394 51.16 5.26 19.51
CA ALA A 394 51.63 4.76 20.81
C ALA A 394 51.26 5.62 22.04
N ALA A 395 50.78 4.90 23.08
CA ALA A 395 50.81 5.16 24.54
C ALA A 395 49.76 6.09 25.14
N SER A 396 49.05 5.87 26.26
CA SER A 396 49.42 5.23 27.54
C SER A 396 48.13 4.98 28.37
N ARG A 397 48.13 3.90 29.18
CA ARG A 397 47.34 3.70 30.42
C ARG A 397 47.99 4.41 31.60
N PRO A 398 47.39 4.60 32.81
CA PRO A 398 47.07 3.53 33.77
C PRO A 398 45.78 3.69 34.62
N ASP A 399 45.27 2.59 35.09
CA ASP A 399 45.05 2.01 36.45
C ASP A 399 44.39 2.85 37.54
N GLU A 400 43.34 2.31 38.19
CA GLU A 400 43.25 1.81 39.57
C GLU A 400 41.81 1.47 39.99
N ARG A 401 41.60 0.19 40.29
CA ARG A 401 41.14 -0.48 41.55
C ARG A 401 39.90 0.08 42.27
N ALA A 402 38.95 -0.67 42.65
CA ALA A 402 38.68 -1.75 43.57
C ALA A 402 37.15 -1.80 43.85
N GLY A 403 36.58 -2.92 43.97
CA GLY A 403 36.12 -3.65 45.12
C GLY A 403 34.91 -4.54 44.85
N VAL A 404 35.12 -5.83 44.96
CA VAL A 404 34.12 -6.92 45.09
C VAL A 404 33.70 -7.04 46.56
N PRO A 405 32.49 -7.51 46.92
CA PRO A 405 32.35 -8.93 47.24
C PRO A 405 31.04 -9.64 46.80
N THR A 406 31.17 -10.86 46.37
CA THR A 406 30.24 -12.02 46.46
C THR A 406 30.45 -12.71 47.82
N PRO A 407 29.72 -13.78 48.23
CA PRO A 407 28.67 -14.61 47.65
C PRO A 407 27.52 -14.97 48.64
N ILE A 408 26.54 -15.86 48.25
CA ILE A 408 26.15 -17.07 48.99
C ILE A 408 25.13 -17.90 48.15
N THR A 409 25.49 -19.14 48.03
CA THR A 409 24.93 -20.35 47.45
C THR A 409 23.64 -20.86 48.08
N GLN A 410 22.85 -21.64 47.27
CA GLN A 410 22.27 -22.98 47.48
C GLN A 410 21.06 -23.11 46.54
N GLY A 411 20.79 -24.11 45.72
CA GLY A 411 21.16 -25.49 45.62
C GLY A 411 20.07 -26.11 44.70
N GLY A 412 20.47 -26.93 43.69
CA GLY A 412 19.64 -27.49 42.61
C GLY A 412 18.68 -28.57 43.07
N PRO A 413 18.08 -29.39 42.18
CA PRO A 413 18.79 -30.21 41.20
C PRO A 413 18.21 -30.30 39.77
N ALA A 414 19.04 -30.83 38.91
CA ALA A 414 18.92 -31.05 37.48
C ALA A 414 17.96 -32.18 37.03
N ARG A 415 17.40 -32.12 35.81
CA ARG A 415 17.68 -32.86 34.56
C ARG A 415 16.42 -33.11 33.72
N PRO A 416 16.50 -33.55 32.45
CA PRO A 416 17.60 -33.62 31.47
C PRO A 416 17.31 -33.04 30.07
N SER A 417 18.39 -32.84 29.34
CA SER A 417 18.57 -32.55 27.93
C SER A 417 17.96 -33.57 26.96
N THR A 418 17.32 -33.08 25.89
CA THR A 418 17.34 -33.78 24.60
C THR A 418 17.64 -32.76 23.50
N ALA A 419 18.71 -33.06 22.76
CA ALA A 419 19.18 -32.34 21.60
C ALA A 419 18.26 -32.61 20.39
N ALA A 420 17.89 -31.54 19.64
CA ALA A 420 17.45 -31.67 18.25
C ALA A 420 18.01 -30.49 17.44
N GLY A 421 18.57 -30.84 16.29
CA GLY A 421 19.46 -30.05 15.49
C GLY A 421 18.86 -28.81 14.85
N SER A 422 19.71 -27.81 14.76
CA SER A 422 19.52 -26.57 14.04
C SER A 422 19.71 -26.77 12.54
N LEU A 423 18.72 -26.39 11.75
CA LEU A 423 18.86 -26.11 10.31
C LEU A 423 19.04 -24.58 10.12
N PRO A 424 19.83 -24.14 9.14
CA PRO A 424 20.18 -22.72 9.00
C PRO A 424 19.04 -21.94 8.38
N GLY A 425 18.55 -20.93 9.11
CA GLY A 425 17.53 -19.98 8.67
C GLY A 425 18.06 -19.07 7.56
N GLN A 426 17.30 -18.97 6.49
CA GLN A 426 17.45 -17.94 5.46
C GLN A 426 17.07 -16.59 6.08
N ARG A 427 17.97 -15.63 5.94
CA ARG A 427 17.73 -14.24 6.34
C ARG A 427 16.80 -13.61 5.32
N HIS A 428 15.58 -13.28 5.74
CA HIS A 428 14.70 -12.37 5.00
C HIS A 428 15.31 -10.95 5.09
N GLN A 429 15.44 -10.29 3.94
CA GLN A 429 15.82 -8.88 3.90
C GLN A 429 14.66 -8.04 4.45
N PRO A 430 14.91 -7.07 5.33
CA PRO A 430 13.86 -6.17 5.80
C PRO A 430 13.40 -5.26 4.66
N LEU A 431 12.10 -5.07 4.55
CA LEU A 431 11.45 -4.08 3.70
C LEU A 431 12.02 -2.69 4.04
N SER A 432 12.81 -2.14 3.14
CA SER A 432 13.36 -0.80 3.29
C SER A 432 12.26 0.23 3.00
N TRP A 433 11.82 0.89 4.05
CA TRP A 433 10.92 2.03 3.97
C TRP A 433 11.67 3.25 3.40
N GLN A 434 11.31 3.71 2.21
CA GLN A 434 11.75 5.00 1.66
C GLN A 434 10.54 5.81 1.21
N PRO A 435 10.30 6.99 1.78
CA PRO A 435 9.29 7.91 1.28
C PRO A 435 9.76 8.55 -0.02
N ASP A 436 9.00 8.44 -1.09
CA ASP A 436 9.21 9.13 -2.36
C ASP A 436 8.75 10.60 -2.18
N ALA A 437 9.67 11.48 -1.77
CA ALA A 437 9.42 12.91 -1.69
C ALA A 437 9.46 13.50 -3.11
N GLY A 438 8.29 13.75 -3.70
CA GLY A 438 8.17 14.47 -4.97
C GLY A 438 8.93 15.79 -4.92
N ARG A 439 9.93 15.97 -5.79
CA ARG A 439 10.71 17.20 -5.94
C ARG A 439 9.77 18.36 -6.31
N PRO A 440 9.84 19.51 -5.60
CA PRO A 440 9.21 20.74 -6.10
C PRO A 440 10.00 21.29 -7.28
N GLY A 441 9.32 21.53 -8.38
CA GLY A 441 9.86 22.23 -9.53
C GLY A 441 10.26 23.66 -9.17
N SER A 442 11.49 24.01 -9.49
CA SER A 442 12.04 25.36 -9.36
C SER A 442 11.35 26.31 -10.33
N ALA A 443 10.56 27.26 -9.80
CA ALA A 443 10.14 28.46 -10.53
C ALA A 443 10.95 29.65 -10.02
N GLN A 444 11.63 30.31 -10.93
CA GLN A 444 12.36 31.58 -10.73
C GLN A 444 11.38 32.74 -10.46
N PRO A 445 11.76 33.75 -9.66
CA PRO A 445 10.92 34.92 -9.41
C PRO A 445 11.08 35.97 -10.51
N GLY A 446 9.97 36.33 -11.13
CA GLY A 446 9.86 37.53 -11.96
C GLY A 446 9.50 38.74 -11.10
N GLN A 447 10.27 39.82 -11.27
CA GLN A 447 10.06 41.15 -10.67
C GLN A 447 8.89 41.90 -11.34
N GLY A 448 8.18 42.69 -10.55
CA GLY A 448 7.26 43.73 -11.08
C GLY A 448 6.13 44.06 -10.08
N GLY A 449 6.27 45.02 -9.31
CA GLY A 449 5.79 46.34 -9.01
C GLY A 449 4.26 46.52 -8.98
N GLY A 450 3.78 47.13 -7.87
CA GLY A 450 2.51 47.82 -7.92
C GLY A 450 1.60 47.55 -6.71
N THR A 451 1.70 48.35 -5.66
CA THR A 451 0.67 48.57 -4.64
C THR A 451 -0.53 49.32 -5.23
N PRO A 452 -1.75 49.08 -4.78
CA PRO A 452 -2.53 50.20 -4.28
C PRO A 452 -3.22 49.93 -2.94
N ASN A 453 -3.11 50.92 -2.07
CA ASN A 453 -3.92 51.22 -0.89
C ASN A 453 -5.40 51.32 -1.26
N TYR A 454 -6.26 50.68 -0.44
CA TYR A 454 -7.65 51.16 -0.24
C TYR A 454 -8.07 50.96 1.22
N SER A 455 -8.16 52.08 1.93
CA SER A 455 -8.90 52.26 3.16
C SER A 455 -10.41 52.36 2.86
N GLY A 456 -11.21 51.59 3.58
CA GLY A 456 -12.67 51.66 3.52
C GLY A 456 -13.30 51.11 4.81
N ARG A 457 -13.56 52.00 5.76
CA ARG A 457 -14.48 51.80 6.91
C ARG A 457 -15.90 51.56 6.38
N ALA A 458 -16.59 50.56 6.89
CA ALA A 458 -18.04 50.57 6.88
C ALA A 458 -18.59 50.09 8.22
N GLN A 459 -19.56 50.87 8.68
CA GLN A 459 -20.26 50.92 9.93
C GLN A 459 -21.23 49.73 10.11
N VAL A 460 -21.40 49.35 11.36
CA VAL A 460 -22.50 48.53 11.91
C VAL A 460 -23.74 49.42 12.14
N PRO A 461 -24.97 48.95 11.88
CA PRO A 461 -26.15 49.43 12.57
C PRO A 461 -26.74 48.38 13.53
N PRO A 462 -27.43 48.82 14.64
CA PRO A 462 -27.98 47.97 15.67
C PRO A 462 -29.45 47.63 15.40
N ARG A 463 -29.83 46.38 15.71
CA ARG A 463 -30.95 45.86 16.50
C ARG A 463 -31.18 44.38 16.24
#